data_4a1ca6f91174bcfbc1e7bec19601ea84
#
_entry.id   4a1ca6f91174bcfbc1e7bec19601ea84
#
_cell.length_a   1.000
_cell.length_b   1.000
_cell.length_c   1.000
_cell.angle_alpha   90.00
_cell.angle_beta   90.00
_cell.angle_gamma   90.00
#
_symmetry.space_group_name_H-M   'P 1'
#
loop_
_entity.id
_entity.type
_entity.pdbx_description
1 polymer ?
#
loop_
_entity_poly.entity_id
_entity_poly.type
_entity_poly.pdbx_seq_one_letter_code
_entity_poly.pdbx_strand_id
1 'polypeptide(L)'
;AIRIHQNLVTKEELDKVQRVQALNELGKDYLSAGVLDRAEDVFKEVVNVDDHPLKSLYALLDIYEQEKDWMSAIEVAKQVELVSGKRMHTVIAQYYCEIASSCLGQDLYDEALLEVKKALSIDSTCVRASLIKGDIEHKNKNFKAAIKTCKKIESQDAQLLFEGLDVIIQSHVALGQEEALVAYLKQLVERYPKGPMLIALVNYLRESESDESALSYLIEYVHDHPSFAALSLLLELRLASETDEKGRDDLQLLHKLMGSLMSHKAPYRCGSCGFSSRSMHWQCPSCKTWKSVSRHELTVA
;
A
#
# COMPACT_ATOMS: atom_id res chain seq x y z
N ALA A 1 3.50 -4.47 38.28
CA ALA A 1 2.90 -3.19 37.92
C ALA A 1 1.39 -3.26 37.99
N ILE A 2 0.64 -4.13 37.27
CA ILE A 2 -0.82 -4.21 37.19
C ILE A 2 -1.49 -4.16 38.58
N ARG A 3 -1.09 -5.09 39.49
CA ARG A 3 -1.70 -5.18 40.85
C ARG A 3 -1.54 -3.88 41.69
N ILE A 4 -0.44 -3.19 41.48
CA ILE A 4 -0.17 -1.91 42.18
C ILE A 4 -1.12 -0.83 41.67
N HIS A 5 -1.23 -0.67 40.33
CA HIS A 5 -2.10 0.33 39.73
C HIS A 5 -3.59 0.01 39.95
N GLN A 6 -3.99 -1.28 39.93
CA GLN A 6 -5.34 -1.67 40.33
C GLN A 6 -5.68 -1.20 41.76
N ASN A 7 -4.79 -1.47 42.73
CA ASN A 7 -4.98 -1.03 44.11
C ASN A 7 -4.96 0.50 44.23
N LEU A 8 -4.24 1.19 43.34
CA LEU A 8 -4.21 2.64 43.34
C LEU A 8 -5.55 3.22 42.88
N VAL A 9 -6.08 2.70 41.74
CA VAL A 9 -7.37 3.17 41.19
C VAL A 9 -8.56 2.98 42.14
N THR A 10 -8.51 1.99 43.03
CA THR A 10 -9.59 1.72 44.01
C THR A 10 -9.56 2.66 45.22
N LYS A 11 -8.54 3.52 45.38
CA LYS A 11 -8.48 4.46 46.48
C LYS A 11 -9.45 5.62 46.27
N GLU A 12 -10.31 5.87 47.26
CA GLU A 12 -11.32 6.95 47.25
C GLU A 12 -10.70 8.36 47.36
N GLU A 13 -9.48 8.45 47.87
CA GLU A 13 -8.78 9.72 48.15
C GLU A 13 -8.10 10.37 46.93
N LEU A 14 -8.14 9.73 45.77
CA LEU A 14 -7.52 10.27 44.55
C LEU A 14 -8.34 11.42 43.96
N ASP A 15 -7.70 12.53 43.70
CA ASP A 15 -8.30 13.57 42.88
C ASP A 15 -8.48 13.11 41.42
N LYS A 16 -9.25 13.86 40.60
CA LYS A 16 -9.56 13.53 39.21
C LYS A 16 -8.27 13.29 38.38
N VAL A 17 -7.25 14.14 38.54
CA VAL A 17 -6.02 14.08 37.77
C VAL A 17 -5.19 12.84 38.12
N GLN A 18 -5.06 12.57 39.44
CA GLN A 18 -4.36 11.38 39.94
C GLN A 18 -5.06 10.09 39.50
N ARG A 19 -6.40 10.06 39.51
CA ARG A 19 -7.19 8.91 39.04
C ARG A 19 -6.98 8.67 37.55
N VAL A 20 -7.06 9.70 36.71
CA VAL A 20 -6.80 9.63 35.27
C VAL A 20 -5.37 9.12 34.98
N GLN A 21 -4.39 9.61 35.76
CA GLN A 21 -3.01 9.15 35.63
C GLN A 21 -2.85 7.65 35.97
N ALA A 22 -3.47 7.23 37.12
CA ALA A 22 -3.43 5.85 37.58
C ALA A 22 -4.10 4.90 36.57
N LEU A 23 -5.24 5.29 36.02
CA LEU A 23 -5.94 4.54 34.97
C LEU A 23 -5.09 4.44 33.70
N ASN A 24 -4.47 5.53 33.25
CA ASN A 24 -3.59 5.50 32.08
C ASN A 24 -2.40 4.54 32.27
N GLU A 25 -1.75 4.52 33.43
CA GLU A 25 -0.66 3.59 33.73
C GLU A 25 -1.18 2.14 33.83
N LEU A 26 -2.35 1.91 34.39
CA LEU A 26 -2.99 0.59 34.43
C LEU A 26 -3.29 0.08 33.00
N GLY A 27 -3.85 0.95 32.14
CA GLY A 27 -4.11 0.61 30.73
C GLY A 27 -2.84 0.23 29.97
N LYS A 28 -1.74 0.97 30.18
CA LYS A 28 -0.43 0.64 29.59
C LYS A 28 0.14 -0.69 30.10
N ASP A 29 -0.04 -0.97 31.39
CA ASP A 29 0.38 -2.24 31.96
C ASP A 29 -0.37 -3.40 31.31
N TYR A 30 -1.70 -3.27 31.11
CA TYR A 30 -2.49 -4.29 30.42
C TYR A 30 -2.08 -4.45 28.95
N LEU A 31 -1.85 -3.34 28.22
CA LEU A 31 -1.31 -3.39 26.85
C LEU A 31 0.02 -4.13 26.78
N SER A 32 0.96 -3.81 27.68
CA SER A 32 2.27 -4.45 27.76
C SER A 32 2.18 -5.94 28.11
N ALA A 33 1.13 -6.34 28.80
CA ALA A 33 0.84 -7.74 29.14
C ALA A 33 0.04 -8.46 28.03
N GLY A 34 -0.36 -7.78 26.96
CA GLY A 34 -1.16 -8.35 25.87
C GLY A 34 -2.64 -8.61 26.26
N VAL A 35 -3.12 -8.02 27.34
CA VAL A 35 -4.51 -8.17 27.83
C VAL A 35 -5.34 -7.03 27.25
N LEU A 36 -5.66 -7.14 25.96
CA LEU A 36 -6.24 -6.05 25.17
C LEU A 36 -7.63 -5.64 25.69
N ASP A 37 -8.52 -6.61 25.98
CA ASP A 37 -9.87 -6.35 26.52
C ASP A 37 -9.85 -5.47 27.77
N ARG A 38 -8.91 -5.76 28.69
CA ARG A 38 -8.79 -4.99 29.93
C ARG A 38 -8.18 -3.61 29.70
N ALA A 39 -7.24 -3.51 28.78
CA ALA A 39 -6.66 -2.23 28.39
C ALA A 39 -7.73 -1.33 27.76
N GLU A 40 -8.57 -1.89 26.89
CA GLU A 40 -9.69 -1.22 26.24
C GLU A 40 -10.66 -0.64 27.27
N ASP A 41 -11.14 -1.48 28.23
CA ASP A 41 -12.06 -1.06 29.29
C ASP A 41 -11.51 0.14 30.06
N VAL A 42 -10.24 0.06 30.46
CA VAL A 42 -9.58 1.12 31.24
C VAL A 42 -9.42 2.41 30.42
N PHE A 43 -9.00 2.32 29.14
CA PHE A 43 -8.86 3.52 28.31
C PHE A 43 -10.21 4.14 27.95
N LYS A 44 -11.28 3.35 27.79
CA LYS A 44 -12.66 3.87 27.65
C LYS A 44 -13.10 4.63 28.90
N GLU A 45 -12.78 4.13 30.09
CA GLU A 45 -13.06 4.86 31.34
C GLU A 45 -12.31 6.20 31.35
N VAL A 46 -11.03 6.22 30.98
CA VAL A 46 -10.25 7.47 30.89
C VAL A 46 -10.88 8.45 29.91
N VAL A 47 -11.26 8.00 28.72
CA VAL A 47 -11.88 8.88 27.70
C VAL A 47 -13.15 9.55 28.22
N ASN A 48 -13.89 8.89 29.10
CA ASN A 48 -15.12 9.44 29.69
C ASN A 48 -14.88 10.46 30.82
N VAL A 49 -13.74 10.38 31.51
CA VAL A 49 -13.48 11.23 32.69
C VAL A 49 -12.41 12.29 32.45
N ASP A 50 -11.54 12.13 31.46
CA ASP A 50 -10.46 13.06 31.16
C ASP A 50 -10.94 14.18 30.21
N ASP A 51 -10.58 15.41 30.53
CA ASP A 51 -10.91 16.56 29.70
C ASP A 51 -10.01 16.63 28.43
N HIS A 52 -8.89 15.91 28.45
CA HIS A 52 -7.91 15.85 27.36
C HIS A 52 -7.48 14.41 27.02
N PRO A 53 -8.40 13.53 26.59
CA PRO A 53 -8.18 12.08 26.50
C PRO A 53 -7.33 11.63 25.31
N LEU A 54 -6.57 12.52 24.67
CA LEU A 54 -5.89 12.24 23.40
C LEU A 54 -4.94 11.03 23.47
N LYS A 55 -4.22 10.86 24.59
CA LYS A 55 -3.31 9.72 24.79
C LYS A 55 -4.08 8.39 24.85
N SER A 56 -5.20 8.38 25.54
CA SER A 56 -6.05 7.20 25.70
C SER A 56 -6.77 6.86 24.39
N LEU A 57 -7.17 7.87 23.60
CA LEU A 57 -7.72 7.66 22.27
C LEU A 57 -6.69 7.02 21.32
N TYR A 58 -5.43 7.45 21.33
CA TYR A 58 -4.37 6.79 20.55
C TYR A 58 -4.10 5.36 21.04
N ALA A 59 -4.18 5.10 22.34
CA ALA A 59 -4.05 3.75 22.87
C ALA A 59 -5.21 2.84 22.43
N LEU A 60 -6.44 3.35 22.40
CA LEU A 60 -7.60 2.64 21.85
C LEU A 60 -7.44 2.37 20.36
N LEU A 61 -6.92 3.32 19.57
CA LEU A 61 -6.62 3.08 18.17
C LEU A 61 -5.64 1.93 18.00
N ASP A 62 -4.57 1.89 18.79
CA ASP A 62 -3.57 0.81 18.73
C ASP A 62 -4.18 -0.56 19.06
N ILE A 63 -5.07 -0.61 20.06
CA ILE A 63 -5.82 -1.82 20.42
C ILE A 63 -6.68 -2.29 19.25
N TYR A 64 -7.54 -1.43 18.70
CA TYR A 64 -8.45 -1.79 17.61
C TYR A 64 -7.71 -2.14 16.31
N GLU A 65 -6.57 -1.51 16.04
CA GLU A 65 -5.71 -1.92 14.92
C GLU A 65 -5.12 -3.32 15.12
N GLN A 66 -4.72 -3.68 16.35
CA GLN A 66 -4.19 -5.02 16.67
C GLN A 66 -5.29 -6.08 16.57
N GLU A 67 -6.49 -5.78 17.03
CA GLU A 67 -7.67 -6.65 16.98
C GLU A 67 -8.34 -6.68 15.60
N LYS A 68 -7.94 -5.76 14.70
CA LYS A 68 -8.57 -5.53 13.39
C LYS A 68 -10.06 -5.16 13.48
N ASP A 69 -10.45 -4.54 14.59
CA ASP A 69 -11.78 -3.93 14.75
C ASP A 69 -11.77 -2.54 14.08
N TRP A 70 -11.87 -2.55 12.77
CA TRP A 70 -11.76 -1.34 11.95
C TRP A 70 -12.93 -0.37 12.16
N MET A 71 -14.10 -0.88 12.55
CA MET A 71 -15.26 -0.01 12.81
C MET A 71 -15.04 0.82 14.07
N SER A 72 -14.61 0.20 15.17
CA SER A 72 -14.25 0.90 16.40
C SER A 72 -13.06 1.82 16.20
N ALA A 73 -12.05 1.39 15.40
CA ALA A 73 -10.92 2.25 15.02
C ALA A 73 -11.37 3.51 14.27
N ILE A 74 -12.34 3.43 13.35
CA ILE A 74 -12.89 4.58 12.62
C ILE A 74 -13.57 5.55 13.60
N GLU A 75 -14.36 5.05 14.55
CA GLU A 75 -15.05 5.89 15.53
C GLU A 75 -14.06 6.64 16.43
N VAL A 76 -13.05 5.94 16.93
CA VAL A 76 -12.01 6.56 17.77
C VAL A 76 -11.14 7.52 16.95
N ALA A 77 -10.82 7.22 15.69
CA ALA A 77 -10.08 8.14 14.82
C ALA A 77 -10.83 9.47 14.61
N LYS A 78 -12.16 9.42 14.47
CA LYS A 78 -12.98 10.65 14.41
C LYS A 78 -12.94 11.44 15.73
N GLN A 79 -12.91 10.75 16.87
CA GLN A 79 -12.76 11.41 18.18
C GLN A 79 -11.38 12.05 18.32
N VAL A 80 -10.32 11.37 17.86
CA VAL A 80 -8.96 11.95 17.79
C VAL A 80 -8.95 13.22 16.96
N GLU A 81 -9.63 13.23 15.80
CA GLU A 81 -9.74 14.40 14.95
C GLU A 81 -10.44 15.57 15.67
N LEU A 82 -11.55 15.29 16.35
CA LEU A 82 -12.29 16.30 17.11
C LEU A 82 -11.47 16.91 18.26
N VAL A 83 -10.76 16.07 19.01
CA VAL A 83 -9.99 16.51 20.20
C VAL A 83 -8.66 17.19 19.79
N SER A 84 -7.97 16.66 18.78
CA SER A 84 -6.65 17.15 18.39
C SER A 84 -6.65 18.24 17.32
N GLY A 85 -7.75 18.38 16.58
CA GLY A 85 -7.83 19.21 15.37
C GLY A 85 -7.00 18.68 14.18
N LYS A 86 -6.35 17.53 14.30
CA LYS A 86 -5.55 16.91 13.25
C LYS A 86 -6.43 16.01 12.39
N ARG A 87 -6.39 16.22 11.08
CA ARG A 87 -7.14 15.38 10.14
C ARG A 87 -6.68 13.93 10.18
N MET A 88 -7.62 13.02 10.35
CA MET A 88 -7.41 11.57 10.33
C MET A 88 -7.94 10.92 9.04
N HIS A 89 -8.31 11.71 8.04
CA HIS A 89 -8.95 11.26 6.80
C HIS A 89 -8.18 10.13 6.11
N THR A 90 -6.86 10.28 5.97
CA THR A 90 -6.01 9.25 5.33
C THR A 90 -6.04 7.93 6.09
N VAL A 91 -5.99 7.98 7.43
CA VAL A 91 -6.02 6.79 8.29
C VAL A 91 -7.40 6.12 8.22
N ILE A 92 -8.47 6.90 8.36
CA ILE A 92 -9.85 6.41 8.27
C ILE A 92 -10.13 5.77 6.91
N ALA A 93 -9.64 6.36 5.80
CA ALA A 93 -9.77 5.76 4.48
C ALA A 93 -9.06 4.41 4.38
N GLN A 94 -7.91 4.22 5.04
CA GLN A 94 -7.24 2.91 5.08
C GLN A 94 -8.04 1.88 5.88
N TYR A 95 -8.67 2.27 7.00
CA TYR A 95 -9.54 1.35 7.74
C TYR A 95 -10.72 0.86 6.90
N TYR A 96 -11.37 1.75 6.14
CA TYR A 96 -12.39 1.32 5.18
C TYR A 96 -11.84 0.39 4.09
N CYS A 97 -10.59 0.58 3.65
CA CYS A 97 -9.94 -0.36 2.74
C CYS A 97 -9.66 -1.72 3.39
N GLU A 98 -9.36 -1.78 4.69
CA GLU A 98 -9.23 -3.06 5.42
C GLU A 98 -10.57 -3.80 5.47
N ILE A 99 -11.67 -3.09 5.80
CA ILE A 99 -13.02 -3.68 5.78
C ILE A 99 -13.36 -4.19 4.38
N ALA A 100 -13.12 -3.38 3.34
CA ALA A 100 -13.34 -3.79 1.96
C ALA A 100 -12.51 -5.03 1.57
N SER A 101 -11.26 -5.10 2.01
CA SER A 101 -10.39 -6.26 1.77
C SER A 101 -10.91 -7.52 2.47
N SER A 102 -11.47 -7.38 3.68
CA SER A 102 -12.12 -8.49 4.39
C SER A 102 -13.37 -8.97 3.66
N CYS A 103 -14.21 -8.06 3.15
CA CYS A 103 -15.39 -8.40 2.33
C CYS A 103 -14.97 -9.15 1.06
N LEU A 104 -13.89 -8.70 0.37
CA LEU A 104 -13.37 -9.38 -0.81
C LEU A 104 -12.87 -10.80 -0.49
N GLY A 105 -12.29 -11.01 0.67
CA GLY A 105 -11.88 -12.35 1.13
C GLY A 105 -13.05 -13.30 1.36
N GLN A 106 -14.29 -12.78 1.42
CA GLN A 106 -15.54 -13.51 1.55
C GLN A 106 -16.39 -13.47 0.28
N ASP A 107 -15.84 -12.98 -0.83
CA ASP A 107 -16.54 -12.79 -2.13
C ASP A 107 -17.74 -11.82 -2.08
N LEU A 108 -17.80 -10.95 -1.06
CA LEU A 108 -18.84 -9.94 -0.86
C LEU A 108 -18.48 -8.66 -1.63
N TYR A 109 -18.60 -8.69 -2.97
CA TYR A 109 -18.12 -7.59 -3.83
C TYR A 109 -18.92 -6.30 -3.69
N ASP A 110 -20.25 -6.38 -3.47
CA ASP A 110 -21.11 -5.21 -3.34
C ASP A 110 -20.83 -4.48 -2.02
N GLU A 111 -20.66 -5.20 -0.94
CA GLU A 111 -20.27 -4.67 0.36
C GLU A 111 -18.87 -4.02 0.30
N ALA A 112 -17.91 -4.72 -0.31
CA ALA A 112 -16.57 -4.16 -0.53
C ALA A 112 -16.63 -2.84 -1.30
N LEU A 113 -17.47 -2.76 -2.34
CA LEU A 113 -17.64 -1.54 -3.13
C LEU A 113 -18.25 -0.38 -2.32
N LEU A 114 -19.17 -0.68 -1.38
CA LEU A 114 -19.70 0.33 -0.46
C LEU A 114 -18.61 0.91 0.44
N GLU A 115 -17.79 0.05 1.03
CA GLU A 115 -16.71 0.49 1.91
C GLU A 115 -15.64 1.29 1.15
N VAL A 116 -15.27 0.87 -0.05
CA VAL A 116 -14.37 1.62 -0.94
C VAL A 116 -14.93 3.01 -1.30
N LYS A 117 -16.25 3.11 -1.55
CA LYS A 117 -16.89 4.42 -1.80
C LYS A 117 -16.80 5.33 -0.57
N LYS A 118 -16.97 4.78 0.66
CA LYS A 118 -16.77 5.54 1.90
C LYS A 118 -15.31 6.02 2.02
N ALA A 119 -14.33 5.14 1.77
CA ALA A 119 -12.91 5.51 1.76
C ALA A 119 -12.62 6.69 0.83
N LEU A 120 -13.09 6.61 -0.43
CA LEU A 120 -12.89 7.66 -1.44
C LEU A 120 -13.67 8.95 -1.16
N SER A 121 -14.77 8.89 -0.40
CA SER A 121 -15.52 10.08 0.02
C SER A 121 -14.79 10.85 1.11
N ILE A 122 -14.03 10.16 1.96
CA ILE A 122 -13.24 10.76 3.04
C ILE A 122 -11.89 11.23 2.53
N ASP A 123 -11.19 10.38 1.77
CA ASP A 123 -9.92 10.71 1.13
C ASP A 123 -9.96 10.35 -0.36
N SER A 124 -10.26 11.34 -1.21
CA SER A 124 -10.32 11.17 -2.67
C SER A 124 -8.97 10.81 -3.30
N THR A 125 -7.86 10.92 -2.53
CA THR A 125 -6.49 10.57 -2.94
C THR A 125 -6.07 9.18 -2.45
N CYS A 126 -6.98 8.39 -1.90
CA CYS A 126 -6.69 7.03 -1.43
C CYS A 126 -6.48 6.08 -2.62
N VAL A 127 -5.22 5.86 -3.01
CA VAL A 127 -4.85 4.95 -4.11
C VAL A 127 -5.34 3.53 -3.85
N ARG A 128 -5.16 3.01 -2.63
CA ARG A 128 -5.60 1.65 -2.27
C ARG A 128 -7.09 1.44 -2.55
N ALA A 129 -7.91 2.42 -2.20
CA ALA A 129 -9.35 2.36 -2.49
C ALA A 129 -9.64 2.35 -4.00
N SER A 130 -8.86 3.11 -4.80
CA SER A 130 -8.99 3.10 -6.26
C SER A 130 -8.54 1.78 -6.87
N LEU A 131 -7.49 1.14 -6.35
CA LEU A 131 -7.06 -0.19 -6.77
C LEU A 131 -8.14 -1.24 -6.50
N ILE A 132 -8.62 -1.32 -5.26
CA ILE A 132 -9.69 -2.26 -4.87
C ILE A 132 -10.94 -2.05 -5.75
N LYS A 133 -11.32 -0.78 -5.99
CA LYS A 133 -12.45 -0.46 -6.84
C LYS A 133 -12.25 -0.92 -8.29
N GLY A 134 -11.06 -0.67 -8.84
CA GLY A 134 -10.71 -1.09 -10.19
C GLY A 134 -10.79 -2.61 -10.36
N ASP A 135 -10.27 -3.37 -9.39
CA ASP A 135 -10.35 -4.83 -9.36
C ASP A 135 -11.81 -5.33 -9.33
N ILE A 136 -12.66 -4.75 -8.48
CA ILE A 136 -14.08 -5.11 -8.41
C ILE A 136 -14.78 -4.79 -9.74
N GLU A 137 -14.56 -3.61 -10.31
CA GLU A 137 -15.14 -3.20 -11.59
C GLU A 137 -14.70 -4.14 -12.72
N HIS A 138 -13.42 -4.56 -12.74
CA HIS A 138 -12.91 -5.52 -13.71
C HIS A 138 -13.57 -6.91 -13.55
N LYS A 139 -13.63 -7.45 -12.33
CA LYS A 139 -14.28 -8.74 -12.04
C LYS A 139 -15.76 -8.73 -12.43
N ASN A 140 -16.44 -7.61 -12.22
CA ASN A 140 -17.83 -7.40 -12.63
C ASN A 140 -17.97 -7.12 -14.15
N LYS A 141 -16.89 -7.27 -14.94
CA LYS A 141 -16.85 -7.02 -16.39
C LYS A 141 -17.19 -5.58 -16.79
N ASN A 142 -17.10 -4.64 -15.85
CA ASN A 142 -17.27 -3.21 -16.11
C ASN A 142 -15.93 -2.59 -16.54
N PHE A 143 -15.34 -3.13 -17.61
CA PHE A 143 -13.96 -2.82 -18.04
C PHE A 143 -13.70 -1.33 -18.26
N LYS A 144 -14.65 -0.59 -18.87
CA LYS A 144 -14.52 0.87 -19.08
C LYS A 144 -14.41 1.63 -17.75
N ALA A 145 -15.18 1.22 -16.75
CA ALA A 145 -15.12 1.82 -15.42
C ALA A 145 -13.80 1.48 -14.72
N ALA A 146 -13.35 0.22 -14.79
CA ALA A 146 -12.08 -0.23 -14.23
C ALA A 146 -10.89 0.57 -14.80
N ILE A 147 -10.83 0.73 -16.12
CA ILE A 147 -9.80 1.56 -16.79
C ILE A 147 -9.83 3.00 -16.25
N LYS A 148 -11.01 3.61 -16.19
CA LYS A 148 -11.17 4.98 -15.71
C LYS A 148 -10.73 5.13 -14.24
N THR A 149 -11.11 4.17 -13.41
CA THR A 149 -10.75 4.16 -11.98
C THR A 149 -9.24 4.00 -11.80
N CYS A 150 -8.59 3.04 -12.47
CA CYS A 150 -7.17 2.83 -12.36
C CYS A 150 -6.33 3.97 -12.98
N LYS A 151 -6.77 4.55 -14.10
CA LYS A 151 -6.10 5.75 -14.67
C LYS A 151 -6.13 6.96 -13.72
N LYS A 152 -7.15 7.08 -12.86
CA LYS A 152 -7.22 8.16 -11.86
C LYS A 152 -6.08 8.08 -10.83
N ILE A 153 -5.49 6.91 -10.61
CA ILE A 153 -4.37 6.71 -9.69
C ILE A 153 -3.19 7.65 -10.06
N GLU A 154 -2.98 7.92 -11.33
CA GLU A 154 -1.94 8.85 -11.79
C GLU A 154 -2.05 10.24 -11.12
N SER A 155 -3.26 10.72 -10.94
CA SER A 155 -3.52 12.01 -10.29
C SER A 155 -3.53 11.94 -8.76
N GLN A 156 -3.68 10.75 -8.18
CA GLN A 156 -3.65 10.52 -6.74
C GLN A 156 -2.21 10.32 -6.22
N ASP A 157 -1.46 9.45 -6.89
CA ASP A 157 -0.05 9.18 -6.65
C ASP A 157 0.54 8.47 -7.88
N ALA A 158 1.27 9.21 -8.72
CA ALA A 158 1.84 8.68 -9.95
C ALA A 158 2.84 7.53 -9.70
N GLN A 159 3.49 7.49 -8.53
CA GLN A 159 4.43 6.41 -8.18
C GLN A 159 3.74 5.06 -7.98
N LEU A 160 2.44 5.08 -7.66
CA LEU A 160 1.65 3.86 -7.44
C LEU A 160 0.77 3.48 -8.65
N LEU A 161 0.86 4.22 -9.78
CA LEU A 161 0.09 3.91 -10.98
C LEU A 161 0.36 2.50 -11.50
N PHE A 162 1.61 2.02 -11.37
CA PHE A 162 1.99 0.70 -11.86
C PHE A 162 1.23 -0.44 -11.14
N GLU A 163 0.77 -0.25 -9.91
CA GLU A 163 -0.05 -1.24 -9.19
C GLU A 163 -1.43 -1.46 -9.85
N GLY A 164 -1.91 -0.50 -10.62
CA GLY A 164 -3.17 -0.60 -11.36
C GLY A 164 -3.00 -1.00 -12.84
N LEU A 165 -1.77 -1.19 -13.33
CA LEU A 165 -1.53 -1.46 -14.75
C LEU A 165 -2.13 -2.79 -15.22
N ASP A 166 -2.05 -3.84 -14.41
CA ASP A 166 -2.59 -5.16 -14.77
C ASP A 166 -4.10 -5.08 -15.05
N VAL A 167 -4.83 -4.35 -14.21
CA VAL A 167 -6.28 -4.13 -14.41
C VAL A 167 -6.53 -3.33 -15.68
N ILE A 168 -5.72 -2.30 -15.96
CA ILE A 168 -5.83 -1.48 -17.17
C ILE A 168 -5.57 -2.36 -18.41
N ILE A 169 -4.50 -3.15 -18.41
CA ILE A 169 -4.11 -4.02 -19.52
C ILE A 169 -5.21 -5.05 -19.80
N GLN A 170 -5.58 -5.84 -18.79
CA GLN A 170 -6.60 -6.88 -18.92
C GLN A 170 -7.95 -6.32 -19.37
N SER A 171 -8.33 -5.12 -18.86
CA SER A 171 -9.59 -4.48 -19.24
C SER A 171 -9.58 -3.95 -20.67
N HIS A 172 -8.46 -3.42 -21.16
CA HIS A 172 -8.32 -3.02 -22.58
C HIS A 172 -8.37 -4.22 -23.50
N VAL A 173 -7.66 -5.31 -23.16
CA VAL A 173 -7.70 -6.58 -23.92
C VAL A 173 -9.11 -7.14 -23.98
N ALA A 174 -9.82 -7.18 -22.84
CA ALA A 174 -11.20 -7.64 -22.79
C ALA A 174 -12.19 -6.80 -23.63
N LEU A 175 -11.82 -5.54 -23.94
CA LEU A 175 -12.58 -4.65 -24.82
C LEU A 175 -12.13 -4.71 -26.28
N GLY A 176 -11.08 -5.48 -26.64
CA GLY A 176 -10.48 -5.48 -27.97
C GLY A 176 -9.84 -4.12 -28.36
N GLN A 177 -9.30 -3.37 -27.39
CA GLN A 177 -8.72 -2.04 -27.58
C GLN A 177 -7.19 -2.07 -27.48
N GLU A 178 -6.57 -3.00 -28.17
CA GLU A 178 -5.12 -3.26 -28.06
C GLU A 178 -4.27 -2.09 -28.57
N GLU A 179 -4.63 -1.49 -29.72
CA GLU A 179 -3.90 -0.33 -30.25
C GLU A 179 -3.93 0.87 -29.26
N ALA A 180 -5.10 1.13 -28.65
CA ALA A 180 -5.25 2.19 -27.67
C ALA A 180 -4.45 1.90 -26.38
N LEU A 181 -4.32 0.62 -26.01
CA LEU A 181 -3.49 0.19 -24.88
C LEU A 181 -2.00 0.45 -25.16
N VAL A 182 -1.50 0.00 -26.31
CA VAL A 182 -0.09 0.21 -26.67
C VAL A 182 0.24 1.70 -26.73
N ALA A 183 -0.61 2.52 -27.35
CA ALA A 183 -0.44 3.97 -27.37
C ALA A 183 -0.40 4.56 -25.94
N TYR A 184 -1.28 4.12 -25.05
CA TYR A 184 -1.31 4.57 -23.67
C TYR A 184 -0.05 4.13 -22.90
N LEU A 185 0.39 2.87 -23.01
CA LEU A 185 1.59 2.40 -22.34
C LEU A 185 2.85 3.13 -22.83
N LYS A 186 2.98 3.40 -24.14
CA LYS A 186 4.07 4.22 -24.71
C LYS A 186 4.07 5.63 -24.09
N GLN A 187 2.93 6.30 -24.01
CA GLN A 187 2.82 7.60 -23.34
C GLN A 187 3.24 7.56 -21.87
N LEU A 188 2.91 6.47 -21.15
CA LEU A 188 3.34 6.29 -19.77
C LEU A 188 4.86 6.12 -19.66
N VAL A 189 5.48 5.37 -20.57
CA VAL A 189 6.94 5.19 -20.61
C VAL A 189 7.65 6.51 -20.91
N GLU A 190 7.15 7.33 -21.82
CA GLU A 190 7.69 8.67 -22.11
C GLU A 190 7.58 9.60 -20.89
N ARG A 191 6.42 9.59 -20.21
CA ARG A 191 6.17 10.43 -19.04
C ARG A 191 6.90 9.98 -17.80
N TYR A 192 7.03 8.67 -17.62
CA TYR A 192 7.67 8.01 -16.48
C TYR A 192 8.74 7.04 -16.97
N PRO A 193 9.90 7.51 -17.46
CA PRO A 193 10.92 6.68 -18.09
C PRO A 193 11.63 5.72 -17.14
N LYS A 194 10.94 5.26 -16.10
CA LYS A 194 11.48 4.48 -15.00
C LYS A 194 10.78 3.12 -14.93
N GLY A 195 11.62 2.12 -14.92
CA GLY A 195 11.41 0.67 -14.76
C GLY A 195 10.00 0.08 -14.90
N PRO A 196 9.02 0.32 -14.01
CA PRO A 196 7.77 -0.44 -14.00
C PRO A 196 6.90 -0.27 -15.26
N MET A 197 6.83 0.95 -15.82
CA MET A 197 6.02 1.22 -17.01
C MET A 197 6.64 0.57 -18.26
N LEU A 198 7.97 0.63 -18.36
CA LEU A 198 8.71 -0.05 -19.42
C LEU A 198 8.54 -1.57 -19.34
N ILE A 199 8.65 -2.15 -18.14
CA ILE A 199 8.43 -3.59 -17.91
C ILE A 199 7.04 -4.00 -18.37
N ALA A 200 6.00 -3.24 -18.00
CA ALA A 200 4.63 -3.53 -18.39
C ALA A 200 4.42 -3.49 -19.91
N LEU A 201 4.98 -2.47 -20.59
CA LEU A 201 4.90 -2.36 -22.05
C LEU A 201 5.65 -3.50 -22.75
N VAL A 202 6.88 -3.78 -22.32
CA VAL A 202 7.71 -4.84 -22.95
C VAL A 202 7.06 -6.22 -22.77
N ASN A 203 6.55 -6.53 -21.56
CA ASN A 203 5.85 -7.79 -21.32
C ASN A 203 4.57 -7.88 -22.17
N TYR A 204 3.80 -6.81 -22.27
CA TYR A 204 2.62 -6.79 -23.13
C TYR A 204 2.95 -7.02 -24.60
N LEU A 205 4.00 -6.36 -25.15
CA LEU A 205 4.43 -6.58 -26.53
C LEU A 205 4.90 -8.02 -26.77
N ARG A 206 5.57 -8.63 -25.81
CA ARG A 206 5.97 -10.05 -25.89
C ARG A 206 4.78 -10.99 -26.00
N GLU A 207 3.75 -10.75 -25.18
CA GLU A 207 2.57 -11.61 -25.11
C GLU A 207 1.64 -11.42 -26.31
N SER A 208 1.50 -10.18 -26.81
CA SER A 208 0.54 -9.82 -27.86
C SER A 208 1.11 -9.89 -29.26
N GLU A 209 2.40 -9.66 -29.44
CA GLU A 209 3.05 -9.64 -30.76
C GLU A 209 4.14 -10.72 -30.87
N SER A 210 5.35 -10.42 -30.40
CA SER A 210 6.48 -11.37 -30.38
C SER A 210 7.64 -10.86 -29.52
N ASP A 211 8.58 -11.77 -29.19
CA ASP A 211 9.84 -11.40 -28.54
C ASP A 211 10.69 -10.46 -29.41
N GLU A 212 10.64 -10.60 -30.76
CA GLU A 212 11.37 -9.72 -31.70
C GLU A 212 10.82 -8.29 -31.69
N SER A 213 9.50 -8.12 -31.64
CA SER A 213 8.85 -6.80 -31.55
C SER A 213 9.23 -6.09 -30.26
N ALA A 214 9.11 -6.80 -29.14
CA ALA A 214 9.51 -6.29 -27.82
C ALA A 214 11.00 -5.93 -27.75
N LEU A 215 11.87 -6.78 -28.35
CA LEU A 215 13.31 -6.55 -28.42
C LEU A 215 13.66 -5.33 -29.27
N SER A 216 13.01 -5.17 -30.42
CA SER A 216 13.24 -4.02 -31.32
C SER A 216 12.88 -2.71 -30.64
N TYR A 217 11.71 -2.65 -29.97
CA TYR A 217 11.30 -1.50 -29.18
C TYR A 217 12.29 -1.20 -28.05
N LEU A 218 12.73 -2.23 -27.32
CA LEU A 218 13.61 -2.08 -26.17
C LEU A 218 15.02 -1.61 -26.56
N ILE A 219 15.55 -2.06 -27.71
CA ILE A 219 16.84 -1.61 -28.22
C ILE A 219 16.81 -0.11 -28.55
N GLU A 220 15.76 0.36 -29.23
CA GLU A 220 15.56 1.78 -29.52
C GLU A 220 15.44 2.59 -28.25
N TYR A 221 14.63 2.11 -27.30
CA TYR A 221 14.43 2.78 -26.02
C TYR A 221 15.72 2.89 -25.18
N VAL A 222 16.52 1.82 -25.08
CA VAL A 222 17.76 1.80 -24.27
C VAL A 222 18.80 2.76 -24.82
N HIS A 223 18.82 2.98 -26.14
CA HIS A 223 19.74 3.91 -26.77
C HIS A 223 19.56 5.35 -26.26
N ASP A 224 18.29 5.77 -26.09
CA ASP A 224 17.97 7.13 -25.66
C ASP A 224 17.80 7.25 -24.11
N HIS A 225 17.40 6.15 -23.46
CA HIS A 225 17.10 6.10 -22.03
C HIS A 225 17.80 4.92 -21.33
N PRO A 226 19.14 4.93 -21.22
CA PRO A 226 19.87 3.84 -20.58
C PRO A 226 19.53 3.77 -19.09
N SER A 227 19.07 2.59 -18.64
CA SER A 227 18.76 2.32 -17.23
C SER A 227 19.03 0.85 -16.90
N PHE A 228 19.29 0.56 -15.61
CA PHE A 228 19.49 -0.83 -15.18
C PHE A 228 18.28 -1.72 -15.46
N ALA A 229 17.07 -1.20 -15.27
CA ALA A 229 15.85 -1.94 -15.55
C ALA A 229 15.73 -2.28 -17.04
N ALA A 230 16.00 -1.32 -17.92
CA ALA A 230 15.96 -1.53 -19.37
C ALA A 230 17.06 -2.49 -19.85
N LEU A 231 18.27 -2.39 -19.29
CA LEU A 231 19.36 -3.32 -19.60
C LEU A 231 19.08 -4.74 -19.09
N SER A 232 18.47 -4.89 -17.92
CA SER A 232 18.08 -6.21 -17.39
C SER A 232 17.05 -6.88 -18.28
N LEU A 233 16.01 -6.13 -18.72
CA LEU A 233 15.02 -6.63 -19.68
C LEU A 233 15.63 -7.00 -21.02
N LEU A 234 16.57 -6.19 -21.51
CA LEU A 234 17.28 -6.47 -22.76
C LEU A 234 18.07 -7.78 -22.66
N LEU A 235 18.76 -8.00 -21.54
CA LEU A 235 19.49 -9.26 -21.31
C LEU A 235 18.53 -10.45 -21.20
N GLU A 236 17.40 -10.31 -20.55
CA GLU A 236 16.39 -11.37 -20.44
C GLU A 236 15.85 -11.77 -21.82
N LEU A 237 15.49 -10.79 -22.67
CA LEU A 237 15.01 -11.05 -24.03
C LEU A 237 16.09 -11.66 -24.91
N ARG A 238 17.33 -11.18 -24.81
CA ARG A 238 18.46 -11.76 -25.57
C ARG A 238 18.75 -13.19 -25.12
N LEU A 239 18.71 -13.49 -23.83
CA LEU A 239 18.87 -14.84 -23.31
C LEU A 239 17.80 -15.81 -23.84
N ALA A 240 16.56 -15.35 -23.99
CA ALA A 240 15.47 -16.17 -24.52
C ALA A 240 15.67 -16.49 -26.02
N SER A 241 16.29 -15.61 -26.79
CA SER A 241 16.50 -15.76 -28.23
C SER A 241 17.88 -16.34 -28.63
N GLU A 242 18.83 -16.43 -27.67
CA GLU A 242 20.20 -16.90 -27.96
C GLU A 242 20.24 -18.41 -28.15
N THR A 243 20.79 -18.83 -29.28
CA THR A 243 20.90 -20.24 -29.65
C THR A 243 22.33 -20.79 -29.48
N ASP A 244 23.36 -19.91 -29.49
CA ASP A 244 24.74 -20.30 -29.25
C ASP A 244 24.97 -20.54 -27.73
N GLU A 245 25.51 -21.72 -27.38
CA GLU A 245 25.72 -22.12 -25.98
C GLU A 245 26.69 -21.18 -25.25
N LYS A 246 27.78 -20.76 -25.92
CA LYS A 246 28.78 -19.86 -25.35
C LYS A 246 28.22 -18.44 -25.16
N GLY A 247 27.49 -17.93 -26.14
CA GLY A 247 26.83 -16.64 -26.07
C GLY A 247 25.80 -16.60 -24.95
N ARG A 248 25.07 -17.69 -24.77
CA ARG A 248 24.11 -17.86 -23.65
C ARG A 248 24.76 -17.81 -22.27
N ASP A 249 25.93 -18.52 -22.10
CA ASP A 249 26.67 -18.55 -20.84
C ASP A 249 27.18 -17.13 -20.46
N ASP A 250 27.72 -16.40 -21.44
CA ASP A 250 28.20 -15.03 -21.26
C ASP A 250 27.04 -14.08 -20.84
N LEU A 251 25.89 -14.16 -21.53
CA LEU A 251 24.72 -13.37 -21.20
C LEU A 251 24.14 -13.74 -19.82
N GLN A 252 24.13 -15.03 -19.45
CA GLN A 252 23.70 -15.48 -18.12
C GLN A 252 24.60 -14.91 -17.03
N LEU A 253 25.92 -14.91 -17.26
CA LEU A 253 26.88 -14.33 -16.32
C LEU A 253 26.61 -12.83 -16.12
N LEU A 254 26.41 -12.08 -17.20
CA LEU A 254 26.08 -10.65 -17.15
C LEU A 254 24.77 -10.39 -16.40
N HIS A 255 23.71 -11.15 -16.72
CA HIS A 255 22.43 -11.04 -16.04
C HIS A 255 22.54 -11.33 -14.53
N LYS A 256 23.28 -12.38 -14.15
CA LYS A 256 23.55 -12.72 -12.75
C LYS A 256 24.33 -11.61 -12.02
N LEU A 257 25.34 -11.04 -12.65
CA LEU A 257 26.12 -9.94 -12.07
C LEU A 257 25.27 -8.70 -11.89
N MET A 258 24.47 -8.32 -12.89
CA MET A 258 23.52 -7.22 -12.78
C MET A 258 22.50 -7.45 -11.66
N GLY A 259 21.93 -8.66 -11.58
CA GLY A 259 21.02 -9.05 -10.52
C GLY A 259 21.65 -8.94 -9.12
N SER A 260 22.93 -9.32 -8.97
CA SER A 260 23.64 -9.19 -7.70
C SER A 260 23.87 -7.72 -7.29
N LEU A 261 24.15 -6.83 -8.25
CA LEU A 261 24.29 -5.39 -7.99
C LEU A 261 22.96 -4.74 -7.58
N MET A 262 21.84 -5.24 -8.07
CA MET A 262 20.49 -4.75 -7.76
C MET A 262 19.89 -5.38 -6.49
N SER A 263 20.24 -6.63 -6.17
CA SER A 263 19.58 -7.42 -5.11
C SER A 263 19.80 -6.91 -3.68
N HIS A 264 20.75 -6.01 -3.48
CA HIS A 264 21.08 -5.50 -2.14
C HIS A 264 20.17 -4.38 -1.65
N LYS A 265 19.29 -3.82 -2.49
CA LYS A 265 18.41 -2.71 -2.12
C LYS A 265 16.95 -3.14 -2.21
N ALA A 266 16.24 -3.09 -1.09
CA ALA A 266 14.80 -3.28 -1.07
C ALA A 266 14.09 -2.13 -1.80
N PRO A 267 13.15 -2.42 -2.74
CA PRO A 267 12.51 -1.39 -3.56
C PRO A 267 11.54 -0.49 -2.81
N TYR A 268 11.10 -0.89 -1.61
CA TYR A 268 10.16 -0.11 -0.80
C TYR A 268 10.81 0.33 0.50
N ARG A 269 10.56 1.58 0.89
CA ARG A 269 11.06 2.14 2.15
C ARG A 269 10.00 2.99 2.83
N CYS A 270 9.93 2.88 4.16
CA CYS A 270 9.08 3.74 4.97
C CYS A 270 9.73 5.12 5.15
N GLY A 271 9.02 6.18 4.78
CA GLY A 271 9.46 7.56 4.96
C GLY A 271 9.51 8.00 6.44
N SER A 272 8.76 7.33 7.32
CA SER A 272 8.69 7.68 8.74
C SER A 272 9.81 7.05 9.58
N CYS A 273 10.11 5.75 9.39
CA CYS A 273 11.08 5.04 10.24
C CYS A 273 12.26 4.41 9.48
N GLY A 274 12.26 4.48 8.14
CA GLY A 274 13.33 3.91 7.32
C GLY A 274 13.24 2.39 7.11
N PHE A 275 12.20 1.71 7.62
CA PHE A 275 11.97 0.29 7.35
C PHE A 275 11.97 0.02 5.85
N SER A 276 12.69 -1.03 5.43
CA SER A 276 12.82 -1.39 4.02
C SER A 276 12.20 -2.78 3.76
N SER A 277 11.50 -2.94 2.63
CA SER A 277 10.79 -4.17 2.26
C SER A 277 10.90 -4.47 0.77
N ARG A 278 10.72 -5.74 0.42
CA ARG A 278 10.60 -6.18 -0.99
C ARG A 278 9.16 -6.07 -1.52
N SER A 279 8.18 -5.97 -0.64
CA SER A 279 6.76 -5.82 -0.98
C SER A 279 6.20 -4.49 -0.48
N MET A 280 5.15 -4.01 -1.15
CA MET A 280 4.38 -2.84 -0.73
C MET A 280 3.61 -3.14 0.55
N HIS A 281 3.61 -2.20 1.48
CA HIS A 281 2.81 -2.23 2.71
C HIS A 281 2.02 -0.94 2.85
N TRP A 282 0.71 -1.04 2.97
CA TRP A 282 -0.15 0.13 3.22
C TRP A 282 0.01 0.69 4.62
N GLN A 283 0.25 -0.18 5.61
CA GLN A 283 0.71 0.16 6.95
C GLN A 283 2.14 -0.35 7.14
N CYS A 284 3.05 0.48 7.62
CA CYS A 284 4.41 0.07 7.89
C CYS A 284 4.46 -0.98 9.02
N PRO A 285 5.06 -2.18 8.80
CA PRO A 285 5.11 -3.21 9.83
C PRO A 285 5.89 -2.80 11.08
N SER A 286 6.85 -1.88 10.93
CA SER A 286 7.73 -1.44 12.03
C SER A 286 7.09 -0.33 12.86
N CYS A 287 6.71 0.80 12.23
CA CYS A 287 6.22 1.97 12.95
C CYS A 287 4.71 2.16 12.90
N LYS A 288 3.97 1.23 12.27
CA LYS A 288 2.50 1.22 12.14
C LYS A 288 1.92 2.46 11.43
N THR A 289 2.74 3.33 10.86
CA THR A 289 2.25 4.51 10.14
C THR A 289 1.65 4.09 8.80
N TRP A 290 0.42 4.54 8.54
CA TRP A 290 -0.28 4.32 7.28
C TRP A 290 0.27 5.21 6.14
N LYS A 291 0.22 4.70 4.90
CA LYS A 291 0.65 5.41 3.67
C LYS A 291 2.07 6.00 3.78
N SER A 292 2.95 5.35 4.54
CA SER A 292 4.33 5.82 4.77
C SER A 292 5.38 5.06 3.97
N VAL A 293 4.99 3.96 3.34
CA VAL A 293 5.89 3.14 2.52
C VAL A 293 5.74 3.55 1.07
N SER A 294 6.85 3.93 0.45
CA SER A 294 6.91 4.30 -0.96
C SER A 294 8.01 3.53 -1.68
N ARG A 295 7.90 3.46 -2.99
CA ARG A 295 8.93 2.84 -3.83
C ARG A 295 10.12 3.81 -3.96
N HIS A 296 11.31 3.32 -3.66
CA HIS A 296 12.56 4.02 -3.91
C HIS A 296 13.21 3.50 -5.19
N GLU A 297 13.68 4.42 -6.00
CA GLU A 297 14.47 4.04 -7.16
C GLU A 297 15.80 3.46 -6.72
N LEU A 298 16.15 2.35 -7.34
CA LEU A 298 17.47 1.76 -7.19
C LEU A 298 18.45 2.61 -8.00
N THR A 299 18.88 3.73 -7.45
CA THR A 299 20.04 4.46 -8.01
C THR A 299 21.30 3.69 -7.66
N VAL A 300 22.05 3.30 -8.66
CA VAL A 300 23.42 2.82 -8.48
C VAL A 300 24.25 4.03 -8.06
N ALA A 301 24.89 3.91 -6.89
CA ALA A 301 25.84 4.90 -6.43
C ALA A 301 27.15 4.77 -7.18
#